data_1b39982bc13366e4433f69d1afcb0aec
#
_entry.id   1b39982bc13366e4433f69d1afcb0aec
#
_cell.length_a   1.000
_cell.length_b   1.000
_cell.length_c   1.000
_cell.angle_alpha   90.00
_cell.angle_beta   90.00
_cell.angle_gamma   90.00
#
_symmetry.space_group_name_H-M   'P 1'
#
loop_
_entity.id
_entity.type
_entity.pdbx_description
1 polymer ?
#
loop_
_entity_poly.entity_id
_entity_poly.type
_entity_poly.pdbx_seq_one_letter_code
_entity_poly.pdbx_strand_id
1 'polypeptide(L)'
;MEGPIVGVYGIVIMFATLFLLRIPAGFTMAIIGFLGVAYVTNFKAAFGMIGGDMWGIFSNYGLTVIPMFILVGEFVHYAGYNNGLYNATHKWFGHYKGGLAITTIMACAAFSAISGSNTATAATMSSVAIPEMKKYNYHPMLNAGSVAAGATLGVLIPPSIVLVVYGLYTGQSIGKLFFGNVIPSAILTVAIASTVGYICWRHPDWGPKAEKSTWRERFKALPDIIDILILFAIIMYALFTGVVTATEAAAASCTLALIICLIRRKLSWDG
;
A
#
# COMPACT_ATOMS: atom_id res chain seq x y z
N MET A 1 -20.21 -7.12 37.63
CA MET A 1 -21.13 -7.03 36.45
C MET A 1 -20.99 -5.70 35.68
N GLU A 2 -20.22 -4.73 36.17
CA GLU A 2 -20.08 -3.42 35.51
C GLU A 2 -19.11 -3.42 34.30
N GLY A 3 -18.11 -4.29 34.30
CA GLY A 3 -17.08 -4.30 33.23
C GLY A 3 -17.60 -4.44 31.81
N PRO A 4 -18.50 -5.40 31.51
CA PRO A 4 -19.02 -5.55 30.13
C PRO A 4 -19.88 -4.35 29.71
N ILE A 5 -20.61 -3.74 30.62
CA ILE A 5 -21.47 -2.57 30.37
C ILE A 5 -20.58 -1.34 30.05
N VAL A 6 -19.52 -1.14 30.83
CA VAL A 6 -18.52 -0.08 30.59
C VAL A 6 -17.86 -0.25 29.24
N GLY A 7 -17.55 -1.49 28.84
CA GLY A 7 -17.01 -1.79 27.51
C GLY A 7 -17.95 -1.37 26.37
N VAL A 8 -19.26 -1.65 26.49
CA VAL A 8 -20.26 -1.24 25.50
C VAL A 8 -20.34 0.30 25.39
N TYR A 9 -20.41 1.00 26.56
CA TYR A 9 -20.39 2.47 26.55
C TYR A 9 -19.09 3.01 25.94
N GLY A 10 -17.95 2.40 26.26
CA GLY A 10 -16.66 2.77 25.66
C GLY A 10 -16.67 2.68 24.14
N ILE A 11 -17.22 1.61 23.57
CA ILE A 11 -17.37 1.45 22.12
C ILE A 11 -18.29 2.52 21.53
N VAL A 12 -19.43 2.79 22.14
CA VAL A 12 -20.37 3.83 21.67
C VAL A 12 -19.71 5.21 21.71
N ILE A 13 -19.02 5.56 22.81
CA ILE A 13 -18.30 6.83 22.93
C ILE A 13 -17.16 6.92 21.90
N MET A 14 -16.45 5.82 21.65
CA MET A 14 -15.41 5.74 20.64
C MET A 14 -15.95 6.09 19.24
N PHE A 15 -17.05 5.49 18.84
CA PHE A 15 -17.68 5.81 17.56
C PHE A 15 -18.19 7.26 17.52
N ALA A 16 -18.82 7.73 18.60
CA ALA A 16 -19.27 9.11 18.69
C ALA A 16 -18.12 10.11 18.54
N THR A 17 -16.98 9.88 19.22
CA THR A 17 -15.80 10.75 19.10
C THR A 17 -15.16 10.68 17.72
N LEU A 18 -15.09 9.52 17.09
CA LEU A 18 -14.60 9.37 15.71
C LEU A 18 -15.43 10.19 14.71
N PHE A 19 -16.74 10.10 14.79
CA PHE A 19 -17.62 10.77 13.82
C PHE A 19 -17.83 12.26 14.11
N LEU A 20 -17.94 12.67 15.39
CA LEU A 20 -18.22 14.05 15.77
C LEU A 20 -16.96 14.90 15.85
N LEU A 21 -15.88 14.39 16.44
CA LEU A 21 -14.64 15.15 16.68
C LEU A 21 -13.59 14.93 15.58
N ARG A 22 -13.79 13.94 14.68
CA ARG A 22 -12.84 13.60 13.58
C ARG A 22 -11.42 13.32 14.06
N ILE A 23 -11.27 12.82 15.30
CA ILE A 23 -9.97 12.45 15.87
C ILE A 23 -9.51 11.16 15.19
N PRO A 24 -8.22 11.00 14.84
CA PRO A 24 -7.70 9.76 14.26
C PRO A 24 -7.98 8.55 15.17
N ALA A 25 -8.37 7.41 14.57
CA ALA A 25 -8.86 6.23 15.29
C ALA A 25 -7.88 5.75 16.37
N GLY A 26 -6.57 5.73 16.10
CA GLY A 26 -5.57 5.30 17.07
C GLY A 26 -5.58 6.12 18.38
N PHE A 27 -5.66 7.46 18.26
CA PHE A 27 -5.74 8.33 19.44
C PHE A 27 -7.06 8.16 20.18
N THR A 28 -8.18 8.04 19.45
CA THR A 28 -9.50 7.83 20.06
C THR A 28 -9.53 6.52 20.84
N MET A 29 -9.02 5.44 20.26
CA MET A 29 -8.92 4.13 20.90
C MET A 29 -8.02 4.17 22.15
N ALA A 30 -6.87 4.82 22.06
CA ALA A 30 -5.94 4.94 23.17
C ALA A 30 -6.55 5.73 24.35
N ILE A 31 -7.17 6.89 24.07
CA ILE A 31 -7.78 7.74 25.11
C ILE A 31 -8.95 7.03 25.78
N ILE A 32 -9.89 6.50 24.99
CA ILE A 32 -11.10 5.87 25.52
C ILE A 32 -10.76 4.55 26.21
N GLY A 33 -9.83 3.77 25.67
CA GLY A 33 -9.32 2.56 26.32
C GLY A 33 -8.67 2.87 27.66
N PHE A 34 -7.79 3.89 27.72
CA PHE A 34 -7.18 4.34 28.96
C PHE A 34 -8.21 4.76 30.01
N LEU A 35 -9.15 5.64 29.63
CA LEU A 35 -10.21 6.10 30.53
C LEU A 35 -11.11 4.97 31.02
N GLY A 36 -11.44 4.02 30.11
CA GLY A 36 -12.23 2.83 30.46
C GLY A 36 -11.53 1.95 31.47
N VAL A 37 -10.26 1.66 31.32
CA VAL A 37 -9.46 0.89 32.27
C VAL A 37 -9.30 1.66 33.60
N ALA A 38 -9.02 2.97 33.54
CA ALA A 38 -8.90 3.80 34.73
C ALA A 38 -10.18 3.83 35.53
N TYR A 39 -11.35 3.83 34.86
CA TYR A 39 -12.65 3.80 35.52
C TYR A 39 -12.95 2.44 36.19
N VAL A 40 -12.65 1.33 35.47
CA VAL A 40 -12.94 -0.03 36.00
C VAL A 40 -11.96 -0.46 37.10
N THR A 41 -10.73 0.05 37.06
CA THR A 41 -9.68 -0.32 38.02
C THR A 41 -9.21 0.89 38.82
N ASN A 42 -8.18 1.57 38.37
CA ASN A 42 -7.68 2.85 38.87
C ASN A 42 -6.65 3.45 37.89
N PHE A 43 -6.35 4.74 38.08
CA PHE A 43 -5.38 5.44 37.21
C PHE A 43 -3.97 4.82 37.21
N LYS A 44 -3.51 4.32 38.37
CA LYS A 44 -2.17 3.71 38.48
C LYS A 44 -2.10 2.44 37.67
N ALA A 45 -3.11 1.60 37.70
CA ALA A 45 -3.18 0.39 36.87
C ALA A 45 -3.27 0.72 35.39
N ALA A 46 -4.07 1.73 35.00
CA ALA A 46 -4.19 2.16 33.62
C ALA A 46 -2.84 2.68 33.06
N PHE A 47 -2.08 3.48 33.83
CA PHE A 47 -0.74 3.91 33.43
C PHE A 47 0.25 2.75 33.34
N GLY A 48 0.20 1.79 34.29
CA GLY A 48 1.04 0.60 34.24
C GLY A 48 0.76 -0.28 33.01
N MET A 49 -0.51 -0.43 32.64
CA MET A 49 -0.93 -1.18 31.47
C MET A 49 -0.45 -0.51 30.17
N ILE A 50 -0.69 0.79 29.99
CA ILE A 50 -0.19 1.50 28.82
C ILE A 50 1.33 1.43 28.73
N GLY A 51 2.05 1.63 29.84
CA GLY A 51 3.52 1.54 29.86
C GLY A 51 4.02 0.15 29.44
N GLY A 52 3.38 -0.90 29.94
CA GLY A 52 3.68 -2.29 29.59
C GLY A 52 3.38 -2.60 28.13
N ASP A 53 2.21 -2.21 27.64
CA ASP A 53 1.79 -2.43 26.25
C ASP A 53 2.67 -1.66 25.26
N MET A 54 2.97 -0.38 25.56
CA MET A 54 3.90 0.41 24.74
C MET A 54 5.28 -0.23 24.68
N TRP A 55 5.83 -0.65 25.84
CA TRP A 55 7.10 -1.33 25.87
C TRP A 55 7.05 -2.62 25.05
N GLY A 56 6.00 -3.45 25.22
CA GLY A 56 5.82 -4.68 24.45
C GLY A 56 5.77 -4.46 22.94
N ILE A 57 5.12 -3.37 22.50
CA ILE A 57 5.05 -3.01 21.08
C ILE A 57 6.42 -2.50 20.58
N PHE A 58 7.03 -1.52 21.26
CA PHE A 58 8.28 -0.90 20.81
C PHE A 58 9.49 -1.86 20.90
N SER A 59 9.49 -2.82 21.83
CA SER A 59 10.53 -3.84 21.94
C SER A 59 10.33 -5.04 21.01
N ASN A 60 9.20 -5.10 20.30
CA ASN A 60 8.91 -6.24 19.42
C ASN A 60 9.74 -6.16 18.14
N TYR A 61 10.73 -7.06 18.03
CA TYR A 61 11.61 -7.13 16.86
C TYR A 61 10.86 -7.35 15.54
N GLY A 62 9.75 -8.07 15.55
CA GLY A 62 8.91 -8.28 14.35
C GLY A 62 8.34 -7.01 13.76
N LEU A 63 8.10 -5.96 14.58
CA LEU A 63 7.58 -4.69 14.10
C LEU A 63 8.61 -3.84 13.35
N THR A 64 9.91 -4.16 13.42
CA THR A 64 10.96 -3.49 12.62
C THR A 64 10.77 -3.69 11.11
N VAL A 65 10.02 -4.70 10.71
CA VAL A 65 9.62 -4.93 9.31
C VAL A 65 8.91 -3.71 8.72
N ILE A 66 8.06 -3.04 9.52
CA ILE A 66 7.21 -1.93 9.05
C ILE A 66 8.06 -0.73 8.58
N PRO A 67 8.96 -0.14 9.41
CA PRO A 67 9.77 0.98 8.95
C PRO A 67 10.70 0.60 7.80
N MET A 68 11.19 -0.64 7.74
CA MET A 68 12.04 -1.08 6.63
C MET A 68 11.28 -1.11 5.30
N PHE A 69 10.06 -1.66 5.24
CA PHE A 69 9.26 -1.63 4.01
C PHE A 69 8.80 -0.22 3.64
N ILE A 70 8.51 0.64 4.61
CA ILE A 70 8.22 2.06 4.33
C ILE A 70 9.42 2.71 3.65
N LEU A 71 10.63 2.49 4.18
CA LEU A 71 11.87 3.04 3.57
C LEU A 71 12.10 2.53 2.16
N VAL A 72 11.83 1.25 1.86
CA VAL A 72 11.88 0.74 0.48
C VAL A 72 10.96 1.53 -0.43
N GLY A 73 9.71 1.76 0.00
CA GLY A 73 8.73 2.55 -0.75
C GLY A 73 9.20 3.98 -1.00
N GLU A 74 9.77 4.63 0.01
CA GLU A 74 10.31 6.00 -0.09
C GLU A 74 11.52 6.08 -1.03
N PHE A 75 12.49 5.17 -0.93
CA PHE A 75 13.61 5.13 -1.87
C PHE A 75 13.16 5.00 -3.31
N VAL A 76 12.19 4.14 -3.58
CA VAL A 76 11.62 3.95 -4.94
C VAL A 76 10.87 5.21 -5.38
N HIS A 77 10.15 5.86 -4.46
CA HIS A 77 9.41 7.09 -4.73
C HIS A 77 10.35 8.25 -5.10
N TYR A 78 11.32 8.58 -4.23
CA TYR A 78 12.26 9.67 -4.45
C TYR A 78 13.21 9.41 -5.63
N ALA A 79 13.52 8.17 -5.93
CA ALA A 79 14.29 7.81 -7.11
C ALA A 79 13.50 7.96 -8.43
N GLY A 80 12.22 8.40 -8.39
CA GLY A 80 11.42 8.70 -9.57
C GLY A 80 10.96 7.48 -10.37
N TYR A 81 11.03 6.28 -9.78
CA TYR A 81 10.58 5.05 -10.46
C TYR A 81 9.07 5.04 -10.73
N ASN A 82 8.28 5.84 -10.00
CA ASN A 82 6.83 5.92 -10.17
C ASN A 82 6.45 6.38 -11.58
N ASN A 83 7.16 7.35 -12.13
CA ASN A 83 6.94 7.83 -13.49
C ASN A 83 7.32 6.76 -14.52
N GLY A 84 8.43 6.05 -14.31
CA GLY A 84 8.85 4.92 -15.15
C GLY A 84 7.81 3.80 -15.14
N LEU A 85 7.30 3.44 -13.95
CA LEU A 85 6.28 2.42 -13.77
C LEU A 85 4.97 2.79 -14.48
N TYR A 86 4.52 4.04 -14.32
CA TYR A 86 3.33 4.53 -15.00
C TYR A 86 3.52 4.56 -16.53
N ASN A 87 4.65 5.05 -17.01
CA ASN A 87 4.97 5.09 -18.43
C ASN A 87 5.06 3.68 -19.04
N ALA A 88 5.72 2.74 -18.38
CA ALA A 88 5.77 1.36 -18.83
C ALA A 88 4.37 0.74 -18.94
N THR A 89 3.55 0.84 -17.90
CA THR A 89 2.17 0.34 -17.92
C THR A 89 1.32 1.06 -18.97
N HIS A 90 1.51 2.36 -19.17
CA HIS A 90 0.84 3.13 -20.22
C HIS A 90 1.15 2.60 -21.63
N LYS A 91 2.41 2.29 -21.92
CA LYS A 91 2.80 1.71 -23.22
C LYS A 91 2.13 0.35 -23.50
N TRP A 92 1.82 -0.42 -22.46
CA TRP A 92 1.16 -1.72 -22.59
C TRP A 92 -0.37 -1.62 -22.68
N PHE A 93 -0.99 -0.78 -21.87
CA PHE A 93 -2.44 -0.75 -21.69
C PHE A 93 -3.13 0.48 -22.26
N GLY A 94 -2.42 1.59 -22.50
CA GLY A 94 -3.01 2.88 -22.87
C GLY A 94 -3.83 2.89 -24.15
N HIS A 95 -3.57 1.98 -25.09
CA HIS A 95 -4.25 1.91 -26.40
C HIS A 95 -5.68 1.35 -26.34
N TYR A 96 -6.14 0.82 -25.21
CA TYR A 96 -7.52 0.36 -25.02
C TYR A 96 -8.44 1.54 -24.70
N LYS A 97 -9.77 1.36 -24.88
CA LYS A 97 -10.78 2.30 -24.33
C LYS A 97 -10.66 2.27 -22.79
N GLY A 98 -10.53 3.43 -22.16
CA GLY A 98 -10.22 3.52 -20.73
C GLY A 98 -8.80 3.08 -20.39
N GLY A 99 -7.92 3.00 -21.38
CA GLY A 99 -6.56 2.45 -21.22
C GLY A 99 -5.73 3.15 -20.15
N LEU A 100 -5.85 4.48 -19.98
CA LEU A 100 -5.14 5.20 -18.93
C LEU A 100 -5.67 4.86 -17.52
N ALA A 101 -6.98 4.62 -17.38
CA ALA A 101 -7.53 4.20 -16.10
C ALA A 101 -7.10 2.76 -15.75
N ILE A 102 -7.07 1.85 -16.74
CA ILE A 102 -6.50 0.50 -16.57
C ILE A 102 -5.00 0.59 -16.26
N THR A 103 -4.26 1.45 -16.96
CA THR A 103 -2.84 1.75 -16.68
C THR A 103 -2.65 2.18 -15.23
N THR A 104 -3.51 3.08 -14.73
CA THR A 104 -3.47 3.54 -13.33
C THR A 104 -3.66 2.38 -12.35
N ILE A 105 -4.61 1.47 -12.58
CA ILE A 105 -4.83 0.31 -11.72
C ILE A 105 -3.61 -0.63 -11.75
N MET A 106 -3.07 -0.90 -12.92
CA MET A 106 -1.88 -1.77 -13.07
C MET A 106 -0.64 -1.13 -12.44
N ALA A 107 -0.47 0.20 -12.59
CA ALA A 107 0.60 0.94 -11.95
C ALA A 107 0.43 0.97 -10.42
N CYS A 108 -0.80 1.15 -9.91
CA CYS A 108 -1.11 1.01 -8.49
C CYS A 108 -0.75 -0.39 -7.99
N ALA A 109 -1.13 -1.45 -8.71
CA ALA A 109 -0.80 -2.82 -8.33
C ALA A 109 0.72 -3.04 -8.24
N ALA A 110 1.46 -2.60 -9.24
CA ALA A 110 2.91 -2.74 -9.27
C ALA A 110 3.60 -1.88 -8.19
N PHE A 111 3.13 -0.65 -7.94
CA PHE A 111 3.65 0.19 -6.85
C PHE A 111 3.29 -0.36 -5.47
N SER A 112 2.08 -0.92 -5.33
CA SER A 112 1.64 -1.59 -4.10
C SER A 112 2.55 -2.73 -3.68
N ALA A 113 3.05 -3.50 -4.65
CA ALA A 113 4.01 -4.57 -4.42
C ALA A 113 5.36 -4.08 -3.84
N ILE A 114 5.61 -2.78 -3.81
CA ILE A 114 6.82 -2.18 -3.27
C ILE A 114 6.53 -1.44 -1.98
N SER A 115 5.48 -0.59 -1.98
CA SER A 115 5.14 0.28 -0.86
C SER A 115 4.39 -0.42 0.27
N GLY A 116 3.63 -1.47 -0.04
CA GLY A 116 2.79 -2.17 0.93
C GLY A 116 1.73 -1.30 1.63
N SER A 117 1.43 -0.11 1.09
CA SER A 117 0.60 0.90 1.73
C SER A 117 -0.39 1.53 0.74
N ASN A 118 -1.68 1.53 1.10
CA ASN A 118 -2.72 2.19 0.26
C ASN A 118 -2.56 3.70 0.23
N THR A 119 -2.24 4.32 1.37
CA THR A 119 -2.09 5.78 1.46
C THR A 119 -0.92 6.27 0.63
N ALA A 120 0.22 5.59 0.69
CA ALA A 120 1.37 5.88 -0.14
C ALA A 120 1.05 5.67 -1.63
N THR A 121 0.37 4.56 -1.97
CA THR A 121 -0.04 4.28 -3.35
C THR A 121 -1.03 5.33 -3.87
N ALA A 122 -2.03 5.73 -3.06
CA ALA A 122 -2.99 6.75 -3.44
C ALA A 122 -2.31 8.10 -3.66
N ALA A 123 -1.47 8.54 -2.73
CA ALA A 123 -0.76 9.82 -2.82
C ALA A 123 0.15 9.88 -4.05
N THR A 124 1.00 8.87 -4.23
CA THR A 124 1.95 8.78 -5.35
C THR A 124 1.23 8.68 -6.70
N MET A 125 0.29 7.74 -6.82
CA MET A 125 -0.38 7.54 -8.12
C MET A 125 -1.34 8.68 -8.45
N SER A 126 -1.91 9.38 -7.48
CA SER A 126 -2.71 10.58 -7.77
C SER A 126 -1.88 11.69 -8.39
N SER A 127 -0.64 11.88 -7.94
CA SER A 127 0.26 12.91 -8.47
C SER A 127 0.74 12.63 -9.90
N VAL A 128 0.79 11.36 -10.29
CA VAL A 128 1.25 10.92 -11.63
C VAL A 128 0.07 10.70 -12.59
N ALA A 129 -0.92 9.91 -12.17
CA ALA A 129 -1.99 9.46 -13.05
C ALA A 129 -3.05 10.54 -13.34
N ILE A 130 -3.45 11.33 -12.32
CA ILE A 130 -4.53 12.31 -12.49
C ILE A 130 -4.15 13.41 -13.50
N PRO A 131 -2.96 14.04 -13.45
CA PRO A 131 -2.55 15.01 -14.45
C PRO A 131 -2.51 14.41 -15.86
N GLU A 132 -2.02 13.17 -15.98
CA GLU A 132 -1.94 12.50 -17.27
C GLU A 132 -3.33 12.20 -17.85
N MET A 133 -4.23 11.64 -17.04
CA MET A 133 -5.62 11.38 -17.46
C MET A 133 -6.38 12.67 -17.83
N LYS A 134 -6.09 13.79 -17.15
CA LYS A 134 -6.66 15.11 -17.51
C LYS A 134 -6.22 15.59 -18.87
N LYS A 135 -4.96 15.37 -19.28
CA LYS A 135 -4.46 15.74 -20.64
C LYS A 135 -5.24 15.03 -21.74
N TYR A 136 -5.72 13.81 -21.48
CA TYR A 136 -6.53 13.03 -22.42
C TYR A 136 -8.03 13.22 -22.22
N ASN A 137 -8.47 14.24 -21.47
CA ASN A 137 -9.87 14.58 -21.21
C ASN A 137 -10.70 13.43 -20.61
N TYR A 138 -10.09 12.65 -19.72
CA TYR A 138 -10.81 11.62 -18.96
C TYR A 138 -11.82 12.24 -18.00
N HIS A 139 -12.96 11.58 -17.82
CA HIS A 139 -13.99 12.05 -16.89
C HIS A 139 -13.45 12.09 -15.44
N PRO A 140 -13.72 13.17 -14.66
CA PRO A 140 -13.17 13.34 -13.31
C PRO A 140 -13.45 12.18 -12.34
N MET A 141 -14.63 11.56 -12.42
CA MET A 141 -14.96 10.39 -11.60
C MET A 141 -14.08 9.19 -11.93
N LEU A 142 -13.73 9.00 -13.21
CA LEU A 142 -12.85 7.92 -13.62
C LEU A 142 -11.39 8.17 -13.17
N ASN A 143 -10.95 9.44 -13.22
CA ASN A 143 -9.63 9.84 -12.76
C ASN A 143 -9.44 9.51 -11.27
N ALA A 144 -10.30 10.04 -10.42
CA ALA A 144 -10.23 9.82 -8.98
C ALA A 144 -10.58 8.37 -8.59
N GLY A 145 -11.60 7.80 -9.24
CA GLY A 145 -12.08 6.45 -8.96
C GLY A 145 -11.05 5.36 -9.27
N SER A 146 -10.30 5.47 -10.39
CA SER A 146 -9.27 4.48 -10.74
C SER A 146 -8.09 4.53 -9.78
N VAL A 147 -7.68 5.72 -9.31
CA VAL A 147 -6.63 5.84 -8.29
C VAL A 147 -7.11 5.31 -6.96
N ALA A 148 -8.31 5.69 -6.50
CA ALA A 148 -8.86 5.25 -5.23
C ALA A 148 -9.05 3.72 -5.18
N ALA A 149 -9.63 3.15 -6.24
CA ALA A 149 -9.81 1.69 -6.34
C ALA A 149 -8.47 0.96 -6.49
N GLY A 150 -7.56 1.47 -7.32
CA GLY A 150 -6.23 0.89 -7.50
C GLY A 150 -5.39 0.92 -6.22
N ALA A 151 -5.47 2.00 -5.44
CA ALA A 151 -4.72 2.13 -4.19
C ALA A 151 -5.12 1.09 -3.14
N THR A 152 -6.36 0.56 -3.16
CA THR A 152 -6.79 -0.49 -2.23
C THR A 152 -5.95 -1.76 -2.35
N LEU A 153 -5.31 -1.98 -3.50
CA LEU A 153 -4.40 -3.09 -3.74
C LEU A 153 -3.17 -3.06 -2.82
N GLY A 154 -2.80 -1.88 -2.28
CA GLY A 154 -1.66 -1.71 -1.37
C GLY A 154 -1.76 -2.48 -0.05
N VAL A 155 -2.96 -2.86 0.37
CA VAL A 155 -3.16 -3.72 1.54
C VAL A 155 -3.02 -5.20 1.21
N LEU A 156 -3.36 -5.58 -0.02
CA LEU A 156 -3.49 -6.98 -0.43
C LEU A 156 -2.24 -7.52 -1.12
N ILE A 157 -1.63 -6.73 -2.00
CA ILE A 157 -0.44 -7.19 -2.75
C ILE A 157 0.76 -7.26 -1.80
N PRO A 158 1.40 -8.44 -1.65
CA PRO A 158 2.60 -8.57 -0.84
C PRO A 158 3.80 -7.78 -1.45
N PRO A 159 4.73 -7.31 -0.59
CA PRO A 159 4.67 -7.25 0.85
C PRO A 159 3.71 -6.16 1.34
N SER A 160 2.87 -6.46 2.33
CA SER A 160 1.86 -5.53 2.85
C SER A 160 2.08 -5.30 4.34
N ILE A 161 2.11 -4.03 4.74
CA ILE A 161 2.25 -3.62 6.15
C ILE A 161 1.10 -4.17 7.00
N VAL A 162 -0.12 -4.17 6.45
CA VAL A 162 -1.30 -4.66 7.18
C VAL A 162 -1.21 -6.16 7.42
N LEU A 163 -0.74 -6.94 6.45
CA LEU A 163 -0.53 -8.38 6.63
C LEU A 163 0.58 -8.69 7.63
N VAL A 164 1.63 -7.87 7.70
CA VAL A 164 2.67 -7.98 8.72
C VAL A 164 2.08 -7.78 10.10
N VAL A 165 1.34 -6.68 10.32
CA VAL A 165 0.70 -6.40 11.60
C VAL A 165 -0.26 -7.54 11.97
N TYR A 166 -1.10 -7.97 11.04
CA TYR A 166 -2.02 -9.09 11.26
C TYR A 166 -1.28 -10.37 11.67
N GLY A 167 -0.21 -10.72 10.95
CA GLY A 167 0.59 -11.91 11.25
C GLY A 167 1.22 -11.87 12.64
N LEU A 168 1.76 -10.71 13.03
CA LEU A 168 2.37 -10.53 14.36
C LEU A 168 1.34 -10.65 15.50
N TYR A 169 0.16 -10.03 15.34
CA TYR A 169 -0.89 -10.07 16.37
C TYR A 169 -1.59 -11.43 16.48
N THR A 170 -1.71 -12.16 15.36
CA THR A 170 -2.36 -13.48 15.33
C THR A 170 -1.40 -14.64 15.52
N GLY A 171 -0.08 -14.38 15.59
CA GLY A 171 0.95 -15.42 15.67
C GLY A 171 1.07 -16.25 14.37
N GLN A 172 0.57 -15.74 13.23
CA GLN A 172 0.64 -16.41 11.94
C GLN A 172 1.94 -16.09 11.20
N SER A 173 2.40 -17.04 10.39
CA SER A 173 3.57 -16.82 9.55
C SER A 173 3.31 -15.75 8.49
N ILE A 174 4.06 -14.64 8.52
CA ILE A 174 3.96 -13.54 7.57
C ILE A 174 4.21 -14.03 6.14
N GLY A 175 5.19 -14.93 5.94
CA GLY A 175 5.47 -15.52 4.63
C GLY A 175 4.29 -16.30 4.07
N LYS A 176 3.59 -17.11 4.92
CA LYS A 176 2.37 -17.83 4.50
C LYS A 176 1.22 -16.88 4.17
N LEU A 177 1.07 -15.80 4.93
CA LEU A 177 0.06 -14.77 4.66
C LEU A 177 0.34 -14.07 3.32
N PHE A 178 1.59 -13.74 3.04
CA PHE A 178 1.98 -13.15 1.76
C PHE A 178 1.69 -14.10 0.61
N PHE A 179 2.09 -15.36 0.72
CA PHE A 179 1.83 -16.37 -0.30
C PHE A 179 0.32 -16.56 -0.56
N GLY A 180 -0.46 -16.71 0.50
CA GLY A 180 -1.91 -16.89 0.40
C GLY A 180 -2.62 -15.70 -0.27
N ASN A 181 -2.03 -14.51 -0.20
CA ASN A 181 -2.63 -13.29 -0.72
C ASN A 181 -2.28 -12.98 -2.19
N VAL A 182 -1.35 -13.71 -2.81
CA VAL A 182 -0.96 -13.51 -4.22
C VAL A 182 -2.14 -13.73 -5.15
N ILE A 183 -2.87 -14.84 -5.00
CA ILE A 183 -4.03 -15.17 -5.85
C ILE A 183 -5.19 -14.20 -5.62
N PRO A 184 -5.65 -13.93 -4.39
CA PRO A 184 -6.69 -12.94 -4.13
C PRO A 184 -6.37 -11.56 -4.67
N SER A 185 -5.13 -11.09 -4.53
CA SER A 185 -4.72 -9.78 -5.05
C SER A 185 -4.72 -9.72 -6.57
N ALA A 186 -4.29 -10.79 -7.25
CA ALA A 186 -4.37 -10.89 -8.69
C ALA A 186 -5.82 -10.88 -9.19
N ILE A 187 -6.70 -11.65 -8.56
CA ILE A 187 -8.14 -11.68 -8.88
C ILE A 187 -8.75 -10.28 -8.70
N LEU A 188 -8.47 -9.62 -7.57
CA LEU A 188 -8.99 -8.28 -7.31
C LEU A 188 -8.47 -7.27 -8.33
N THR A 189 -7.19 -7.31 -8.67
CA THR A 189 -6.60 -6.43 -9.69
C THR A 189 -7.31 -6.58 -11.03
N VAL A 190 -7.53 -7.83 -11.47
CA VAL A 190 -8.25 -8.13 -12.71
C VAL A 190 -9.72 -7.67 -12.62
N ALA A 191 -10.38 -7.88 -11.48
CA ALA A 191 -11.76 -7.47 -11.26
C ALA A 191 -11.91 -5.95 -11.34
N ILE A 192 -11.03 -5.17 -10.68
CA ILE A 192 -11.05 -3.70 -10.73
C ILE A 192 -10.76 -3.22 -12.16
N ALA A 193 -9.73 -3.77 -12.83
CA ALA A 193 -9.40 -3.42 -14.20
C ALA A 193 -10.55 -3.74 -15.18
N SER A 194 -11.21 -4.88 -15.00
CA SER A 194 -12.38 -5.29 -15.78
C SER A 194 -13.58 -4.37 -15.54
N THR A 195 -13.82 -3.95 -14.29
CA THR A 195 -14.87 -2.99 -13.94
C THR A 195 -14.65 -1.65 -14.63
N VAL A 196 -13.42 -1.14 -14.63
CA VAL A 196 -13.07 0.08 -15.36
C VAL A 196 -13.23 -0.11 -16.86
N GLY A 197 -12.79 -1.24 -17.41
CA GLY A 197 -13.00 -1.59 -18.80
C GLY A 197 -14.49 -1.61 -19.20
N TYR A 198 -15.34 -2.20 -18.34
CA TYR A 198 -16.79 -2.23 -18.52
C TYR A 198 -17.41 -0.82 -18.47
N ILE A 199 -17.01 0.03 -17.52
CA ILE A 199 -17.48 1.42 -17.42
C ILE A 199 -17.12 2.18 -18.71
N CYS A 200 -15.88 2.06 -19.21
CA CYS A 200 -15.45 2.74 -20.43
C CYS A 200 -16.04 2.14 -21.71
N TRP A 201 -16.49 0.89 -21.66
CA TRP A 201 -17.27 0.30 -22.74
C TRP A 201 -18.70 0.86 -22.77
N ARG A 202 -19.31 1.04 -21.58
CA ARG A 202 -20.67 1.58 -21.44
C ARG A 202 -20.73 3.09 -21.69
N HIS A 203 -19.67 3.82 -21.31
CA HIS A 203 -19.51 5.26 -21.46
C HIS A 203 -18.21 5.57 -22.21
N PRO A 204 -18.18 5.45 -23.56
CA PRO A 204 -16.96 5.62 -24.36
C PRO A 204 -16.31 6.99 -24.22
N ASP A 205 -17.09 8.02 -23.93
CA ASP A 205 -16.63 9.41 -23.77
C ASP A 205 -15.87 9.65 -22.46
N TRP A 206 -15.99 8.74 -21.48
CA TRP A 206 -15.33 8.89 -20.18
C TRP A 206 -13.85 8.53 -20.21
N GLY A 207 -13.45 7.61 -21.12
CA GLY A 207 -12.10 7.11 -21.24
C GLY A 207 -11.62 7.02 -22.69
N PRO A 208 -11.22 8.13 -23.30
CA PRO A 208 -10.66 8.12 -24.65
C PRO A 208 -9.47 7.19 -24.77
N LYS A 209 -9.23 6.69 -25.97
CA LYS A 209 -8.04 5.87 -26.27
C LYS A 209 -6.81 6.76 -26.36
N ALA A 210 -5.69 6.32 -25.79
CA ALA A 210 -4.40 6.89 -26.10
C ALA A 210 -3.81 6.29 -27.40
N GLU A 211 -2.72 6.85 -27.86
CA GLU A 211 -2.03 6.37 -29.04
C GLU A 211 -1.47 4.95 -28.85
N LYS A 212 -1.46 4.17 -29.95
CA LYS A 212 -0.90 2.82 -29.93
C LYS A 212 0.62 2.89 -29.89
N SER A 213 1.21 2.32 -28.85
CA SER A 213 2.66 2.14 -28.77
C SER A 213 3.11 0.93 -29.60
N THR A 214 4.24 1.08 -30.27
CA THR A 214 4.90 -0.01 -30.99
C THR A 214 5.47 -1.05 -30.02
N TRP A 215 5.65 -2.29 -30.48
CA TRP A 215 6.29 -3.34 -29.68
C TRP A 215 7.68 -2.93 -29.18
N ARG A 216 8.45 -2.23 -30.02
CA ARG A 216 9.77 -1.72 -29.66
C ARG A 216 9.71 -0.73 -28.50
N GLU A 217 8.73 0.16 -28.47
CA GLU A 217 8.54 1.12 -27.38
C GLU A 217 8.11 0.43 -26.08
N ARG A 218 7.28 -0.60 -26.16
CA ARG A 218 6.85 -1.40 -24.99
C ARG A 218 8.05 -2.06 -24.31
N PHE A 219 8.92 -2.72 -25.08
CA PHE A 219 10.12 -3.35 -24.52
C PHE A 219 11.17 -2.31 -24.08
N LYS A 220 11.24 -1.15 -24.74
CA LYS A 220 12.18 -0.08 -24.37
C LYS A 220 11.79 0.60 -23.04
N ALA A 221 10.54 0.51 -22.61
CA ALA A 221 10.08 1.05 -21.32
C ALA A 221 10.33 0.08 -20.14
N LEU A 222 10.59 -1.20 -20.37
CA LEU A 222 10.84 -2.19 -19.31
C LEU A 222 12.11 -1.92 -18.47
N PRO A 223 13.25 -1.49 -19.04
CA PRO A 223 14.46 -1.21 -18.26
C PRO A 223 14.27 -0.18 -17.13
N ASP A 224 13.27 0.70 -17.25
CA ASP A 224 12.98 1.71 -16.23
C ASP A 224 12.39 1.12 -14.95
N ILE A 225 11.86 -0.10 -15.02
CA ILE A 225 11.18 -0.78 -13.91
C ILE A 225 11.77 -2.16 -13.58
N ILE A 226 12.67 -2.68 -14.42
CA ILE A 226 13.17 -4.05 -14.28
C ILE A 226 13.92 -4.27 -12.97
N ASP A 227 14.67 -3.27 -12.51
CA ASP A 227 15.43 -3.33 -11.25
C ASP A 227 14.48 -3.60 -10.07
N ILE A 228 13.34 -2.91 -10.06
CA ILE A 228 12.34 -3.02 -9.01
C ILE A 228 11.61 -4.36 -9.09
N LEU A 229 11.28 -4.81 -10.29
CA LEU A 229 10.65 -6.11 -10.49
C LEU A 229 11.57 -7.25 -10.05
N ILE A 230 12.88 -7.14 -10.34
CA ILE A 230 13.88 -8.11 -9.90
C ILE A 230 13.99 -8.07 -8.37
N LEU A 231 14.09 -6.88 -7.77
CA LEU A 231 14.12 -6.72 -6.31
C LEU A 231 12.92 -7.41 -5.66
N PHE A 232 11.71 -7.11 -6.16
CA PHE A 232 10.48 -7.74 -5.69
C PHE A 232 10.51 -9.27 -5.83
N ALA A 233 10.91 -9.78 -6.99
CA ALA A 233 10.96 -11.21 -7.26
C ALA A 233 11.94 -11.94 -6.33
N ILE A 234 13.13 -11.37 -6.08
CA ILE A 234 14.14 -11.93 -5.19
C ILE A 234 13.60 -12.01 -3.75
N ILE A 235 12.97 -10.92 -3.28
CA ILE A 235 12.42 -10.85 -1.92
C ILE A 235 11.31 -11.87 -1.73
N MET A 236 10.38 -11.94 -2.66
CA MET A 236 9.25 -12.87 -2.59
C MET A 236 9.75 -14.32 -2.67
N TYR A 237 10.71 -14.60 -3.54
CA TYR A 237 11.32 -15.93 -3.63
C TYR A 237 12.00 -16.33 -2.30
N ALA A 238 12.80 -15.46 -1.71
CA ALA A 238 13.49 -15.73 -0.46
C ALA A 238 12.54 -15.95 0.73
N LEU A 239 11.42 -15.18 0.76
CA LEU A 239 10.36 -15.36 1.76
C LEU A 239 9.59 -16.67 1.56
N PHE A 240 9.27 -17.04 0.31
CA PHE A 240 8.47 -18.24 0.03
C PHE A 240 9.27 -19.54 0.25
N THR A 241 10.55 -19.51 -0.03
CA THR A 241 11.45 -20.65 0.25
C THR A 241 11.80 -20.79 1.73
N GLY A 242 11.46 -19.77 2.56
CA GLY A 242 11.78 -19.77 3.99
C GLY A 242 13.26 -19.59 4.29
N VAL A 243 14.08 -19.17 3.33
CA VAL A 243 15.52 -18.89 3.49
C VAL A 243 15.74 -17.69 4.40
N VAL A 244 14.82 -16.72 4.39
CA VAL A 244 14.87 -15.55 5.25
C VAL A 244 13.54 -15.34 5.99
N THR A 245 13.62 -14.74 7.16
CA THR A 245 12.47 -14.25 7.90
C THR A 245 11.92 -12.96 7.26
N ALA A 246 10.70 -12.56 7.61
CA ALA A 246 10.13 -11.31 7.10
C ALA A 246 10.96 -10.07 7.47
N THR A 247 11.59 -10.08 8.65
CA THR A 247 12.48 -9.00 9.12
C THR A 247 13.78 -8.92 8.32
N GLU A 248 14.39 -10.06 8.07
CA GLU A 248 15.61 -10.13 7.25
C GLU A 248 15.32 -9.75 5.79
N ALA A 249 14.19 -10.21 5.25
CA ALA A 249 13.74 -9.83 3.91
C ALA A 249 13.51 -8.32 3.79
N ALA A 250 12.87 -7.69 4.78
CA ALA A 250 12.65 -6.25 4.79
C ALA A 250 13.96 -5.47 4.87
N ALA A 251 14.91 -5.89 5.73
CA ALA A 251 16.22 -5.26 5.85
C ALA A 251 17.05 -5.41 4.56
N ALA A 252 17.08 -6.62 3.99
CA ALA A 252 17.76 -6.87 2.71
C ALA A 252 17.14 -6.05 1.57
N SER A 253 15.80 -5.94 1.52
CA SER A 253 15.08 -5.12 0.54
C SER A 253 15.46 -3.66 0.63
N CYS A 254 15.49 -3.12 1.86
CA CYS A 254 15.84 -1.73 2.11
C CYS A 254 17.27 -1.43 1.66
N THR A 255 18.20 -2.31 2.01
CA THR A 255 19.62 -2.18 1.62
C THR A 255 19.78 -2.27 0.10
N LEU A 256 19.16 -3.26 -0.56
CA LEU A 256 19.23 -3.43 -2.00
C LEU A 256 18.57 -2.25 -2.75
N ALA A 257 17.41 -1.77 -2.28
CA ALA A 257 16.76 -0.60 -2.87
C ALA A 257 17.64 0.63 -2.78
N LEU A 258 18.28 0.89 -1.64
CA LEU A 258 19.23 1.98 -1.46
C LEU A 258 20.41 1.87 -2.42
N ILE A 259 21.02 0.68 -2.52
CA ILE A 259 22.15 0.41 -3.43
C ILE A 259 21.75 0.66 -4.89
N ILE A 260 20.59 0.16 -5.33
CA ILE A 260 20.08 0.37 -6.68
C ILE A 260 19.90 1.86 -6.96
N CYS A 261 19.28 2.60 -6.03
CA CYS A 261 19.06 4.04 -6.18
C CYS A 261 20.37 4.83 -6.23
N LEU A 262 21.38 4.46 -5.46
CA LEU A 262 22.72 5.07 -5.47
C LEU A 262 23.47 4.77 -6.79
N ILE A 263 23.48 3.51 -7.25
CA ILE A 263 24.13 3.13 -8.50
C ILE A 263 23.51 3.86 -9.71
N ARG A 264 22.17 3.98 -9.70
CA ARG A 264 21.44 4.69 -10.75
C ARG A 264 21.51 6.22 -10.62
N ARG A 265 22.14 6.75 -9.56
CA ARG A 265 22.25 8.20 -9.26
C ARG A 265 20.89 8.91 -9.28
N LYS A 266 19.85 8.24 -8.80
CA LYS A 266 18.49 8.75 -8.79
C LYS A 266 18.10 9.42 -7.46
N LEU A 267 18.92 9.28 -6.41
CA LEU A 267 18.75 9.98 -5.14
C LEU A 267 19.46 11.35 -5.22
N SER A 268 18.70 12.43 -4.94
CA SER A 268 19.26 13.76 -4.69
C SER A 268 19.21 14.06 -3.20
N TRP A 269 20.08 15.00 -2.73
CA TRP A 269 20.11 15.41 -1.32
C TRP A 269 18.90 16.26 -0.91
N ASP A 270 18.07 16.69 -1.85
CA ASP A 270 16.89 17.54 -1.62
C ASP A 270 15.59 16.73 -1.51
N GLY A 271 15.69 15.40 -1.48
CA GLY A 271 14.53 14.47 -1.42
C GLY A 271 14.45 13.67 -0.12
#